data_d53aedc6382e8e11d86213253bc86c53
#
_entry.id   d53aedc6382e8e11d86213253bc86c53
#
_cell.length_a   1.000
_cell.length_b   1.000
_cell.length_c   1.000
_cell.angle_alpha   90.00
_cell.angle_beta   90.00
_cell.angle_gamma   90.00
#
_symmetry.space_group_name_H-M   'P 1'
#
loop_
_entity.id
_entity.type
_entity.pdbx_description
1 polymer ?
#
loop_
_entity_poly.entity_id
_entity_poly.type
_entity_poly.pdbx_seq_one_letter_code
_entity_poly.pdbx_strand_id
1 'polypeptide(L)' 'MGWERMDERGEQTELSGRVINVIYANEENGYTVLRLDTMDGGVTTVVGTLPSACPGEELHTFGEWMTHPSHGRQFKAEYA' A
#
# COMPACT_ATOMS: atom_id res chain seq x y z
N MET A 1 -28.87 -8.89 4.48
CA MET A 1 -28.44 -9.43 4.20
C MET A 1 -27.26 -9.35 4.41
N GLY A 2 -26.81 -9.53 4.73
CA GLY A 2 -25.64 -9.58 5.10
C GLY A 2 -24.73 -8.82 4.41
N TRP A 3 -24.94 -8.21 3.59
CA TRP A 3 -24.07 -7.63 2.89
C TRP A 3 -23.35 -6.67 3.51
N GLU A 4 -23.70 -6.35 4.53
CA GLU A 4 -23.02 -5.42 5.18
C GLU A 4 -21.80 -6.04 5.47
N ARG A 5 -21.74 -7.30 5.61
CA ARG A 5 -20.63 -7.85 5.90
C ARG A 5 -19.79 -7.79 4.76
N MET A 6 -20.32 -7.60 3.66
CA MET A 6 -19.59 -7.47 2.63
C MET A 6 -18.84 -6.32 2.69
N ASP A 7 -19.21 -5.41 3.44
CA ASP A 7 -18.51 -4.25 3.54
C ASP A 7 -17.21 -4.53 4.07
N GLU A 8 -17.06 -5.50 4.84
CA GLU A 8 -15.86 -5.75 5.34
C GLU A 8 -14.96 -6.10 4.33
N ARG A 9 -15.44 -6.74 3.34
CA ARG A 9 -14.61 -7.01 2.37
C ARG A 9 -14.30 -5.86 1.65
N GLY A 10 -15.15 -4.92 1.67
CA GLY A 10 -14.96 -3.71 1.00
C GLY A 10 -13.78 -3.03 1.54
N GLU A 11 -13.32 -3.41 2.71
CA GLU A 11 -12.22 -2.75 3.21
C GLU A 11 -10.99 -3.09 2.48
N GLN A 12 -10.95 -4.17 1.78
CA GLN A 12 -9.80 -4.46 0.99
C GLN A 12 -9.88 -3.63 -0.26
N THR A 13 -9.00 -2.69 -0.41
CA THR A 13 -9.01 -1.75 -1.51
C THR A 13 -7.80 -2.01 -2.37
N GLU A 14 -7.96 -1.85 -3.66
CA GLU A 14 -6.85 -1.99 -4.56
C GLU A 14 -6.18 -0.63 -4.73
N LEU A 15 -4.87 -0.58 -4.67
CA LEU A 15 -4.13 0.64 -4.93
C LEU A 15 -3.03 0.30 -5.90
N SER A 16 -2.94 1.04 -6.99
CA SER A 16 -1.91 0.79 -7.96
C SER A 16 -1.26 2.10 -8.40
N GLY A 17 -0.08 2.01 -8.88
CA GLY A 17 0.67 3.17 -9.33
C GLY A 17 2.09 2.79 -9.63
N ARG A 18 2.96 3.78 -9.71
CA ARG A 18 4.36 3.55 -10.02
C ARG A 18 5.20 3.87 -8.80
N VAL A 19 6.12 2.99 -8.47
CA VAL A 19 6.97 3.20 -7.31
C VAL A 19 7.94 4.34 -7.59
N ILE A 20 7.93 5.35 -6.74
CA ILE A 20 8.83 6.49 -6.90
C ILE A 20 10.15 6.16 -6.25
N ASN A 21 10.11 5.73 -5.01
CA ASN A 21 11.32 5.34 -4.31
C ASN A 21 10.95 4.46 -3.13
N VAL A 22 11.92 3.70 -2.66
CA VAL A 22 11.74 2.85 -1.49
C VAL A 22 12.44 3.55 -0.34
N ILE A 23 11.67 3.89 0.70
CA ILE A 23 12.20 4.61 1.84
C ILE A 23 12.92 3.64 2.78
N TYR A 24 12.37 2.45 2.94
CA TYR A 24 12.93 1.50 3.88
C TYR A 24 12.58 0.09 3.42
N ALA A 25 13.48 -0.82 3.53
CA ALA A 25 13.21 -2.21 3.21
C ALA A 25 14.02 -3.09 4.14
N ASN A 26 13.33 -4.05 4.76
CA ASN A 26 13.96 -4.99 5.66
C ASN A 26 14.10 -6.31 4.92
N GLU A 27 15.33 -6.72 4.66
CA GLU A 27 15.53 -7.90 3.85
C GLU A 27 15.18 -9.17 4.57
N GLU A 28 15.16 -9.17 5.87
CA GLU A 28 14.86 -10.38 6.59
C GLU A 28 13.40 -10.78 6.51
N ASN A 29 12.51 -9.83 6.56
CA ASN A 29 11.10 -10.16 6.54
C ASN A 29 10.36 -9.53 5.36
N GLY A 30 11.07 -8.79 4.50
CA GLY A 30 10.44 -8.19 3.33
C GLY A 30 9.61 -6.95 3.61
N TYR A 31 9.60 -6.48 4.85
CA TYR A 31 8.78 -5.32 5.16
C TYR A 31 9.35 -4.09 4.47
N THR A 32 8.52 -3.37 3.77
CA THR A 32 8.95 -2.28 2.91
C THR A 32 8.07 -1.06 3.13
N VAL A 33 8.69 0.11 3.09
CA VAL A 33 7.98 1.38 3.09
C VAL A 33 8.40 2.10 1.84
N LEU A 34 7.44 2.46 1.00
CA LEU A 34 7.77 3.11 -0.25
C LEU A 34 6.78 4.21 -0.57
N ARG A 35 7.10 5.02 -1.57
CA ARG A 35 6.19 6.01 -2.06
C ARG A 35 5.71 5.59 -3.42
N LEU A 36 4.41 5.67 -3.62
CA LEU A 36 3.77 5.24 -4.85
C LEU A 36 3.07 6.43 -5.48
N ASP A 37 3.29 6.63 -6.76
CA ASP A 37 2.63 7.71 -7.49
C ASP A 37 1.37 7.11 -8.07
N THR A 38 0.23 7.41 -7.48
CA THR A 38 -1.04 6.91 -7.99
C THR A 38 -1.59 7.92 -8.96
N MET A 39 -2.32 7.42 -9.92
CA MET A 39 -2.72 8.30 -11.00
C MET A 39 -3.66 9.39 -10.57
N ASP A 40 -4.51 9.12 -9.63
CA ASP A 40 -5.50 10.12 -9.28
C ASP A 40 -5.34 10.62 -7.87
N GLY A 41 -4.46 10.11 -7.10
CA GLY A 41 -4.35 10.53 -5.73
C GLY A 41 -3.01 11.15 -5.38
N GLY A 42 -2.13 11.28 -6.33
CA GLY A 42 -0.84 11.83 -6.02
C GLY A 42 0.05 10.80 -5.36
N VAL A 43 0.94 11.22 -4.50
CA VAL A 43 1.91 10.33 -3.92
C VAL A 43 1.38 9.78 -2.61
N THR A 44 1.44 8.47 -2.45
CA THR A 44 0.94 7.79 -1.27
C THR A 44 2.04 6.95 -0.67
N THR A 45 2.15 6.93 0.64
CA THR A 45 3.08 6.06 1.32
C THR A 45 2.44 4.69 1.48
N VAL A 46 3.13 3.66 1.02
CA VAL A 46 2.64 2.28 1.09
C VAL A 46 3.57 1.49 1.97
N VAL A 47 3.01 0.75 2.91
CA VAL A 47 3.78 -0.08 3.82
C VAL A 47 3.28 -1.51 3.73
N GLY A 48 4.15 -2.46 3.94
CA GLY A 48 3.76 -3.87 3.92
C GLY A 48 4.91 -4.75 3.48
N THR A 49 4.62 -6.01 3.25
CA THR A 49 5.62 -6.94 2.81
C THR A 49 5.65 -6.93 1.29
N LEU A 50 6.62 -6.23 0.73
CA LEU A 50 6.71 -6.01 -0.71
C LEU A 50 8.13 -6.28 -1.17
N PRO A 51 8.59 -7.50 -1.11
CA PRO A 51 10.00 -7.80 -1.32
C PRO A 51 10.56 -7.50 -2.71
N SER A 52 9.71 -7.37 -3.68
CA SER A 52 10.19 -7.13 -5.03
C SER A 52 9.99 -5.72 -5.53
N ALA A 53 9.59 -4.82 -4.67
CA ALA A 53 9.28 -3.47 -5.12
C ALA A 53 10.54 -2.73 -5.50
N CYS A 54 10.55 -2.12 -6.67
CA CYS A 54 11.68 -1.37 -7.15
C CYS A 54 11.22 -0.04 -7.72
N PRO A 55 12.03 1.00 -7.59
CA PRO A 55 11.64 2.30 -8.17
C PRO A 55 11.42 2.18 -9.68
N GLY A 56 10.42 2.84 -10.16
CA GLY A 56 10.10 2.84 -11.58
C GLY A 56 9.14 1.76 -12.01
N GLU A 57 8.88 0.79 -11.16
CA GLU A 57 7.99 -0.30 -11.52
C GLU A 57 6.56 0.02 -11.17
N GLU A 58 5.65 -0.59 -11.89
CA GLU A 58 4.26 -0.47 -11.54
C GLU A 58 3.95 -1.47 -10.46
N LEU A 59 3.15 -1.07 -9.51
CA LEU A 59 2.80 -1.91 -8.39
C LEU A 59 1.30 -1.94 -8.21
N HIS A 60 0.73 -3.12 -8.05
CA HIS A 60 -0.67 -3.28 -7.76
C HIS A 60 -0.76 -3.93 -6.39
N THR A 61 -1.42 -3.29 -5.45
CA THR A 61 -1.50 -3.83 -4.11
C THR A 61 -2.93 -3.86 -3.64
N PHE A 62 -3.20 -4.67 -2.66
CA PHE A 62 -4.51 -4.76 -2.05
C PHE A 62 -4.32 -4.65 -0.55
N GLY A 63 -5.10 -3.85 0.09
CA GLY A 63 -4.99 -3.64 1.53
C GLY A 63 -5.97 -2.62 2.02
N GLU A 64 -5.58 -1.85 3.01
CA GLU A 64 -6.48 -0.87 3.56
C GLU A 64 -5.76 0.39 3.95
N TRP A 65 -6.50 1.46 3.99
CA TRP A 65 -5.95 2.74 4.39
C TRP A 65 -5.88 2.81 5.90
N MET A 66 -4.83 3.43 6.41
CA MET A 66 -4.71 3.63 7.83
C MET A 66 -4.19 5.02 8.08
N THR A 67 -4.36 5.52 9.27
CA THR A 67 -3.87 6.83 9.65
C THR A 67 -2.83 6.64 10.74
N HIS A 68 -1.61 7.05 10.47
CA HIS A 68 -0.54 6.95 11.43
C HIS A 68 -0.52 8.24 12.24
N PRO A 69 -0.37 8.17 13.55
CA PRO A 69 -0.43 9.37 14.37
C PRO A 69 0.62 10.41 14.00
N SER A 70 1.77 9.98 13.55
CA SER A 70 2.83 10.92 13.24
C SER A 70 3.00 11.19 11.77
N HIS A 71 2.67 10.22 10.92
CA HIS A 71 2.94 10.34 9.50
C HIS A 71 1.72 10.54 8.63
N GLY A 72 0.54 10.52 9.23
CA GLY A 72 -0.68 10.76 8.47
C GLY A 72 -1.15 9.51 7.76
N ARG A 73 -1.80 9.71 6.62
CA ARG A 73 -2.47 8.63 5.94
C ARG A 73 -1.49 7.75 5.20
N GLN A 74 -1.62 6.46 5.35
CA GLN A 74 -0.78 5.49 4.69
C GLN A 74 -1.63 4.36 4.19
N PHE A 75 -1.14 3.63 3.21
CA PHE A 75 -1.83 2.45 2.69
C PHE A 75 -1.06 1.23 3.17
N LYS A 76 -1.74 0.35 3.90
CA LYS A 76 -1.12 -0.85 4.39
C LYS A 76 -1.43 -1.95 3.43
N ALA A 77 -0.45 -2.40 2.68
CA ALA A 77 -0.63 -3.42 1.67
C ALA A 77 -0.63 -4.78 2.32
N GLU A 78 -1.67 -5.56 2.07
CA GLU A 78 -1.74 -6.91 2.59
C GLU A 78 -1.06 -7.85 1.62
N TYR A 79 -1.12 -7.58 0.34
CA TYR A 79 -0.41 -8.36 -0.64
C TYR A 79 -0.35 -7.56 -1.94
N ALA A 80 0.46 -8.00 -2.83
CA ALA A 80 0.64 -7.30 -4.09
C ALA A 80 0.64 -8.28 -5.25
#